data_4bfbcbc92b2920266e669b261bd41a1d
#
_entry.id   4bfbcbc92b2920266e669b261bd41a1d
#
_cell.length_a   1.000
_cell.length_b   1.000
_cell.length_c   1.000
_cell.angle_alpha   90.00
_cell.angle_beta   90.00
_cell.angle_gamma   90.00
#
_symmetry.space_group_name_H-M   'P 1'
#
loop_
_entity.id
_entity.type
_entity.pdbx_description
1 polymer ?
#
loop_
_entity_poly.entity_id
_entity_poly.type
_entity_poly.pdbx_seq_one_letter_code
_entity_poly.pdbx_strand_id
1 'polypeptide(L)'
;LLFGNKGYGVFRYNETTNGLEPVSTHKYENMTLNNILAISKDSSNNYLFGTSYGLIKYTSETSYQLFNAKNGFLNNTIHAILRNSSDDFWLSTNLGLINFDTKRNVFRSYGFGDGLKVVEFSDGAAFRDSQTGTLFFGGINGVVAIRADGRPEQLYMPPVYFDKLSIFGEQYNLGEFLTR
;
A
#
# COMPACT_ATOMS: atom_id res chain seq x y z
N LEU A 1 -20.44 9.87 -5.87
CA LEU A 1 -19.14 10.15 -5.27
C LEU A 1 -19.02 9.40 -3.93
N LEU A 2 -17.83 8.80 -3.63
CA LEU A 2 -17.56 8.13 -2.34
C LEU A 2 -16.52 8.92 -1.55
N PHE A 3 -16.68 8.90 -0.24
CA PHE A 3 -15.78 9.50 0.73
C PHE A 3 -15.37 8.45 1.75
N GLY A 4 -14.07 8.28 1.96
CA GLY A 4 -13.51 7.48 3.05
C GLY A 4 -13.13 8.37 4.23
N ASN A 5 -13.35 7.87 5.42
CA ASN A 5 -13.02 8.59 6.65
C ASN A 5 -12.28 7.67 7.64
N LYS A 6 -11.38 8.24 8.43
CA LYS A 6 -10.76 7.54 9.57
C LYS A 6 -11.74 7.55 10.74
N GLY A 7 -12.21 6.38 11.14
CA GLY A 7 -13.11 6.18 12.28
C GLY A 7 -14.58 5.99 11.93
N TYR A 8 -15.04 6.43 10.74
CA TYR A 8 -16.46 6.35 10.38
C TYR A 8 -16.75 5.54 9.11
N GLY A 9 -15.73 5.09 8.38
CA GLY A 9 -15.88 4.21 7.20
C GLY A 9 -16.13 4.97 5.90
N VAL A 10 -17.01 4.42 5.05
CA VAL A 10 -17.30 4.92 3.70
C VAL A 10 -18.68 5.55 3.63
N PHE A 11 -18.77 6.70 2.99
CA PHE A 11 -20.02 7.41 2.72
C PHE A 11 -20.19 7.63 1.23
N ARG A 12 -21.43 7.58 0.76
CA ARG A 12 -21.84 7.96 -0.59
C ARG A 12 -22.55 9.31 -0.54
N TYR A 13 -22.15 10.22 -1.41
CA TYR A 13 -22.95 11.42 -1.64
C TYR A 13 -24.15 11.08 -2.50
N ASN A 14 -25.34 11.39 -1.99
CA ASN A 14 -26.60 11.28 -2.71
C ASN A 14 -26.99 12.67 -3.24
N GLU A 15 -27.00 12.82 -4.56
CA GLU A 15 -27.34 14.09 -5.23
C GLU A 15 -28.80 14.47 -5.05
N THR A 16 -29.71 13.49 -4.87
CA THR A 16 -31.14 13.74 -4.70
C THR A 16 -31.47 14.33 -3.33
N THR A 17 -30.86 13.80 -2.28
CA THR A 17 -31.07 14.26 -0.90
C THR A 17 -30.08 15.34 -0.48
N ASN A 18 -29.08 15.65 -1.33
CA ASN A 18 -27.96 16.53 -1.04
C ASN A 18 -27.26 16.18 0.28
N GLY A 19 -27.12 14.89 0.56
CA GLY A 19 -26.61 14.37 1.82
C GLY A 19 -25.60 13.23 1.67
N LEU A 20 -24.97 12.87 2.77
CA LEU A 20 -24.06 11.72 2.87
C LEU A 20 -24.81 10.54 3.45
N GLU A 21 -24.79 9.43 2.75
CA GLU A 21 -25.36 8.16 3.18
C GLU A 21 -24.22 7.16 3.49
N PRO A 22 -24.25 6.45 4.65
CA PRO A 22 -23.24 5.45 4.93
C PRO A 22 -23.34 4.30 3.90
N VAL A 23 -22.22 3.97 3.28
CA VAL A 23 -22.09 2.69 2.58
C VAL A 23 -21.84 1.66 3.65
N SER A 24 -22.75 0.65 3.74
CA SER A 24 -22.79 -0.33 4.82
C SER A 24 -21.41 -0.72 5.34
N THR A 25 -21.14 -0.37 6.57
CA THR A 25 -19.93 -0.75 7.31
C THR A 25 -20.14 -2.16 7.87
N HIS A 26 -19.96 -3.18 7.02
CA HIS A 26 -20.04 -4.54 7.49
C HIS A 26 -18.91 -4.81 8.49
N LYS A 27 -19.29 -5.40 9.62
CA LYS A 27 -18.32 -5.96 10.56
C LYS A 27 -17.71 -7.21 9.91
N TYR A 28 -16.43 -7.16 9.58
CA TYR A 28 -15.68 -8.34 9.21
C TYR A 28 -15.05 -8.93 10.48
N GLU A 29 -15.42 -10.16 10.87
CA GLU A 29 -14.89 -10.84 12.08
C GLU A 29 -14.90 -9.95 13.34
N ASN A 30 -15.99 -9.18 13.59
CA ASN A 30 -16.12 -8.19 14.67
C ASN A 30 -15.24 -6.92 14.53
N MET A 31 -14.52 -6.73 13.42
CA MET A 31 -13.80 -5.49 13.16
C MET A 31 -14.68 -4.53 12.35
N THR A 32 -14.80 -3.32 12.82
CA THR A 32 -15.47 -2.26 12.07
C THR A 32 -14.46 -1.71 11.06
N LEU A 33 -14.80 -1.74 9.75
CA LEU A 33 -13.96 -1.23 8.68
C LEU A 33 -14.01 0.31 8.67
N ASN A 34 -13.54 0.92 9.74
CA ASN A 34 -13.73 2.35 10.00
C ASN A 34 -12.58 3.22 9.51
N ASN A 35 -11.39 2.66 9.32
CA ASN A 35 -10.21 3.41 8.93
C ASN A 35 -9.95 3.26 7.43
N ILE A 36 -10.60 4.09 6.62
CA ILE A 36 -10.38 4.15 5.18
C ILE A 36 -9.28 5.16 4.90
N LEU A 37 -8.17 4.67 4.35
CA LEU A 37 -6.98 5.47 4.04
C LEU A 37 -6.89 5.79 2.54
N ALA A 38 -7.41 4.89 1.69
CA ALA A 38 -7.39 5.06 0.24
C ALA A 38 -8.64 4.43 -0.40
N ILE A 39 -9.09 5.00 -1.51
CA ILE A 39 -10.19 4.47 -2.32
C ILE A 39 -9.77 4.44 -3.78
N SER A 40 -10.05 3.33 -4.45
CA SER A 40 -9.93 3.21 -5.90
C SER A 40 -11.06 2.35 -6.47
N LYS A 41 -11.07 2.11 -7.78
CA LYS A 41 -12.11 1.33 -8.46
C LYS A 41 -11.49 0.53 -9.60
N ASP A 42 -11.82 -0.77 -9.71
CA ASP A 42 -11.35 -1.62 -10.81
C ASP A 42 -12.21 -1.48 -12.08
N SER A 43 -11.83 -2.21 -13.15
CA SER A 43 -12.56 -2.19 -14.43
C SER A 43 -13.94 -2.82 -14.35
N SER A 44 -14.17 -3.71 -13.39
CA SER A 44 -15.46 -4.35 -13.12
C SER A 44 -16.38 -3.55 -12.19
N ASN A 45 -16.02 -2.31 -11.90
CA ASN A 45 -16.72 -1.40 -10.99
C ASN A 45 -16.68 -1.80 -9.51
N ASN A 46 -15.84 -2.75 -9.09
CA ASN A 46 -15.63 -3.02 -7.68
C ASN A 46 -14.81 -1.89 -7.05
N TYR A 47 -15.14 -1.53 -5.83
CA TYR A 47 -14.35 -0.58 -5.06
C TYR A 47 -13.19 -1.29 -4.34
N LEU A 48 -12.07 -0.61 -4.27
CA LEU A 48 -10.89 -1.01 -3.52
C LEU A 48 -10.73 -0.02 -2.37
N PHE A 49 -10.89 -0.50 -1.14
CA PHE A 49 -10.67 0.30 0.07
C PHE A 49 -9.38 -0.12 0.73
N GLY A 50 -8.41 0.78 0.79
CA GLY A 50 -7.21 0.64 1.60
C GLY A 50 -7.54 1.01 3.04
N THR A 51 -7.22 0.14 3.96
CA THR A 51 -7.55 0.28 5.40
C THR A 51 -6.34 -0.04 6.28
N SER A 52 -6.46 0.20 7.59
CA SER A 52 -5.48 -0.27 8.57
C SER A 52 -5.49 -1.81 8.78
N TYR A 53 -6.45 -2.52 8.19
CA TYR A 53 -6.65 -3.97 8.38
C TYR A 53 -6.40 -4.78 7.11
N GLY A 54 -6.17 -4.13 5.98
CA GLY A 54 -5.94 -4.73 4.68
C GLY A 54 -6.59 -3.97 3.55
N LEU A 55 -6.56 -4.59 2.37
CA LEU A 55 -7.28 -4.17 1.19
C LEU A 55 -8.64 -4.87 1.17
N ILE A 56 -9.71 -4.09 1.04
CA ILE A 56 -11.06 -4.62 0.82
C ILE A 56 -11.42 -4.41 -0.63
N LYS A 57 -11.69 -5.49 -1.35
CA LYS A 57 -12.36 -5.46 -2.65
C LYS A 57 -13.85 -5.61 -2.41
N TYR A 58 -14.58 -4.54 -2.64
CA TYR A 58 -16.00 -4.43 -2.36
C TYR A 58 -16.80 -4.43 -3.66
N THR A 59 -17.64 -5.44 -3.85
CA THR A 59 -18.52 -5.60 -5.00
C THR A 59 -19.94 -5.12 -4.68
N SER A 60 -20.45 -5.49 -3.50
CA SER A 60 -21.76 -5.10 -3.00
C SER A 60 -21.79 -5.20 -1.48
N GLU A 61 -22.91 -4.83 -0.86
CA GLU A 61 -23.11 -4.94 0.60
C GLU A 61 -22.97 -6.36 1.14
N THR A 62 -23.26 -7.36 0.32
CA THR A 62 -23.19 -8.78 0.70
C THR A 62 -21.98 -9.49 0.11
N SER A 63 -21.18 -8.83 -0.73
CA SER A 63 -20.06 -9.44 -1.43
C SER A 63 -18.82 -8.54 -1.37
N TYR A 64 -17.86 -8.93 -0.55
CA TYR A 64 -16.56 -8.30 -0.42
C TYR A 64 -15.49 -9.33 -0.04
N GLN A 65 -14.24 -9.00 -0.35
CA GLN A 65 -13.07 -9.81 -0.02
C GLN A 65 -12.06 -8.96 0.74
N LEU A 66 -11.48 -9.50 1.80
CA LEU A 66 -10.40 -8.86 2.56
C LEU A 66 -9.08 -9.57 2.23
N PHE A 67 -8.09 -8.78 1.83
CA PHE A 67 -6.70 -9.21 1.63
C PHE A 67 -5.81 -8.55 2.69
N ASN A 68 -5.11 -9.35 3.47
CA ASN A 68 -4.25 -8.89 4.55
C ASN A 68 -3.11 -9.89 4.83
N ALA A 69 -2.41 -9.75 5.95
CA ALA A 69 -1.31 -10.65 6.32
C ALA A 69 -1.73 -12.13 6.44
N LYS A 70 -3.00 -12.43 6.79
CA LYS A 70 -3.52 -13.80 6.81
C LYS A 70 -3.57 -14.43 5.41
N ASN A 71 -3.65 -13.60 4.37
CA ASN A 71 -3.64 -14.04 2.96
C ASN A 71 -2.25 -13.93 2.33
N GLY A 72 -1.24 -13.45 3.07
CA GLY A 72 0.14 -13.32 2.61
C GLY A 72 0.58 -11.90 2.24
N PHE A 73 -0.20 -10.85 2.53
CA PHE A 73 0.31 -9.48 2.44
C PHE A 73 1.44 -9.29 3.47
N LEU A 74 2.48 -8.53 3.11
CA LEU A 74 3.57 -8.21 4.04
C LEU A 74 3.11 -7.37 5.22
N ASN A 75 2.08 -6.54 5.02
CA ASN A 75 1.53 -5.65 6.04
C ASN A 75 0.03 -5.42 5.83
N ASN A 76 -0.68 -5.09 6.91
CA ASN A 76 -2.12 -4.86 6.85
C ASN A 76 -2.48 -3.42 6.46
N THR A 77 -1.64 -2.43 6.79
CA THR A 77 -1.99 -1.03 6.54
C THR A 77 -1.73 -0.67 5.09
N ILE A 78 -2.79 -0.24 4.38
CA ILE A 78 -2.72 0.21 2.99
C ILE A 78 -2.89 1.74 2.98
N HIS A 79 -1.78 2.45 2.78
CA HIS A 79 -1.73 3.93 2.85
C HIS A 79 -2.23 4.61 1.59
N ALA A 80 -1.95 4.01 0.42
CA ALA A 80 -2.38 4.53 -0.87
C ALA A 80 -2.62 3.40 -1.87
N ILE A 81 -3.47 3.68 -2.87
CA ILE A 81 -3.80 2.78 -3.97
C ILE A 81 -3.68 3.59 -5.26
N LEU A 82 -2.74 3.22 -6.13
CA LEU A 82 -2.62 3.79 -7.46
C LEU A 82 -2.88 2.74 -8.53
N ARG A 83 -3.67 3.14 -9.53
CA ARG A 83 -3.94 2.32 -10.69
C ARG A 83 -2.80 2.44 -11.70
N ASN A 84 -2.19 1.32 -12.07
CA ASN A 84 -1.25 1.21 -13.19
C ASN A 84 -1.99 0.96 -14.51
N SER A 85 -2.84 -0.06 -14.55
CA SER A 85 -3.72 -0.36 -15.70
C SER A 85 -5.14 -0.69 -15.23
N SER A 86 -5.98 -1.22 -16.11
CA SER A 86 -7.40 -1.49 -15.82
C SER A 86 -7.65 -2.26 -14.54
N ASP A 87 -6.85 -3.31 -14.29
CA ASP A 87 -7.02 -4.23 -13.16
C ASP A 87 -5.71 -4.45 -12.37
N ASP A 88 -4.66 -3.70 -12.70
CA ASP A 88 -3.36 -3.74 -12.06
C ASP A 88 -3.18 -2.49 -11.17
N PHE A 89 -2.98 -2.72 -9.88
CA PHE A 89 -2.88 -1.70 -8.85
C PHE A 89 -1.62 -1.86 -8.03
N TRP A 90 -1.06 -0.72 -7.63
CA TRP A 90 0.02 -0.66 -6.67
C TRP A 90 -0.47 -0.06 -5.36
N LEU A 91 -0.14 -0.73 -4.26
CA LEU A 91 -0.55 -0.40 -2.91
C LEU A 91 0.70 -0.11 -2.08
N SER A 92 0.69 0.97 -1.32
CA SER A 92 1.77 1.26 -0.38
C SER A 92 1.40 0.84 1.04
N THR A 93 2.39 0.33 1.78
CA THR A 93 2.23 -0.22 3.13
C THR A 93 3.35 0.25 4.07
N ASN A 94 3.34 -0.19 5.34
CA ASN A 94 4.47 0.02 6.27
C ASN A 94 5.67 -0.90 6.01
N LEU A 95 5.55 -1.92 5.16
CA LEU A 95 6.62 -2.90 4.88
C LEU A 95 6.88 -3.09 3.39
N GLY A 96 6.62 -2.06 2.58
CA GLY A 96 6.89 -2.10 1.15
C GLY A 96 5.67 -1.84 0.28
N LEU A 97 5.74 -2.27 -0.96
CA LEU A 97 4.71 -2.12 -1.96
C LEU A 97 4.08 -3.46 -2.31
N ILE A 98 2.82 -3.44 -2.68
CA ILE A 98 2.11 -4.61 -3.19
C ILE A 98 1.59 -4.27 -4.58
N ASN A 99 1.91 -5.10 -5.57
CA ASN A 99 1.25 -5.09 -6.86
C ASN A 99 0.09 -6.08 -6.81
N PHE A 100 -1.11 -5.66 -7.15
CA PHE A 100 -2.36 -6.43 -7.03
C PHE A 100 -3.14 -6.45 -8.33
N ASP A 101 -3.33 -7.65 -8.89
CA ASP A 101 -4.24 -7.92 -10.02
C ASP A 101 -5.64 -8.19 -9.48
N THR A 102 -6.55 -7.23 -9.67
CA THR A 102 -7.92 -7.33 -9.16
C THR A 102 -8.78 -8.33 -9.90
N LYS A 103 -8.45 -8.67 -11.15
CA LYS A 103 -9.20 -9.63 -11.96
C LYS A 103 -8.92 -11.06 -11.53
N ARG A 104 -7.64 -11.36 -11.25
CA ARG A 104 -7.20 -12.70 -10.82
C ARG A 104 -7.19 -12.86 -9.29
N ASN A 105 -7.30 -11.77 -8.54
CA ASN A 105 -7.11 -11.71 -7.09
C ASN A 105 -5.74 -12.28 -6.65
N VAL A 106 -4.71 -11.98 -7.43
CA VAL A 106 -3.33 -12.35 -7.11
C VAL A 106 -2.51 -11.10 -6.83
N PHE A 107 -1.48 -11.25 -6.01
CA PHE A 107 -0.62 -10.14 -5.64
C PHE A 107 0.84 -10.58 -5.52
N ARG A 108 1.72 -9.60 -5.65
CA ARG A 108 3.14 -9.74 -5.35
C ARG A 108 3.57 -8.59 -4.44
N SER A 109 4.22 -8.95 -3.34
CA SER A 109 4.79 -7.99 -2.41
C SER A 109 6.25 -7.70 -2.77
N TYR A 110 6.66 -6.43 -2.56
CA TYR A 110 8.00 -5.94 -2.77
C TYR A 110 8.45 -5.24 -1.49
N GLY A 111 9.57 -5.68 -0.94
CA GLY A 111 10.14 -5.16 0.29
C GLY A 111 11.62 -4.86 0.15
N PHE A 112 12.29 -4.72 1.29
CA PHE A 112 13.73 -4.47 1.34
C PHE A 112 14.53 -5.58 0.62
N GLY A 113 14.12 -6.85 0.74
CA GLY A 113 14.75 -7.98 0.06
C GLY A 113 14.65 -7.96 -1.46
N ASP A 114 13.65 -7.25 -2.02
CA ASP A 114 13.48 -7.04 -3.46
C ASP A 114 14.21 -5.79 -3.97
N GLY A 115 14.98 -5.15 -3.10
CA GLY A 115 15.75 -3.96 -3.43
C GLY A 115 15.04 -2.64 -3.16
N LEU A 116 13.82 -2.61 -2.61
CA LEU A 116 13.19 -1.37 -2.17
C LEU A 116 13.95 -0.79 -0.98
N LYS A 117 14.31 0.49 -1.05
CA LYS A 117 15.00 1.20 0.03
C LYS A 117 14.08 2.08 0.86
N VAL A 118 12.97 2.49 0.29
CA VAL A 118 11.84 3.06 1.00
C VAL A 118 10.83 1.94 1.19
N VAL A 119 10.58 1.54 2.41
CA VAL A 119 9.65 0.45 2.72
C VAL A 119 8.50 0.89 3.63
N GLU A 120 8.65 2.00 4.34
CA GLU A 120 7.61 2.58 5.18
C GLU A 120 7.03 3.81 4.51
N PHE A 121 5.80 3.69 4.02
CA PHE A 121 5.11 4.72 3.25
C PHE A 121 4.14 5.51 4.12
N SER A 122 3.75 6.70 3.65
CA SER A 122 2.89 7.63 4.38
C SER A 122 1.49 7.70 3.79
N ASP A 123 0.49 7.99 4.64
CA ASP A 123 -0.91 8.14 4.24
C ASP A 123 -1.06 9.17 3.12
N GLY A 124 -1.68 8.75 2.01
CA GLY A 124 -1.98 9.62 0.88
C GLY A 124 -0.77 10.13 0.09
N ALA A 125 0.46 9.75 0.47
CA ALA A 125 1.69 10.17 -0.20
C ALA A 125 1.92 9.36 -1.49
N ALA A 126 1.04 9.55 -2.47
CA ALA A 126 1.09 8.85 -3.74
C ALA A 126 0.58 9.73 -4.88
N PHE A 127 1.22 9.63 -6.04
CA PHE A 127 0.89 10.41 -7.22
C PHE A 127 1.10 9.58 -8.49
N ARG A 128 0.18 9.70 -9.44
CA ARG A 128 0.31 9.14 -10.79
C ARG A 128 0.53 10.28 -11.77
N ASP A 129 1.67 10.27 -12.43
CA ASP A 129 1.91 11.18 -13.55
C ASP A 129 1.04 10.78 -14.75
N SER A 130 0.18 11.68 -15.17
CA SER A 130 -0.74 11.45 -16.31
C SER A 130 -0.03 11.44 -17.67
N GLN A 131 1.15 12.04 -17.78
CA GLN A 131 1.90 12.11 -19.03
C GLN A 131 2.73 10.85 -19.26
N THR A 132 3.45 10.39 -18.24
CA THR A 132 4.35 9.24 -18.34
C THR A 132 3.72 7.93 -17.87
N GLY A 133 2.62 8.01 -17.11
CA GLY A 133 2.02 6.87 -16.41
C GLY A 133 2.81 6.42 -15.19
N THR A 134 3.91 7.08 -14.84
CA THR A 134 4.75 6.73 -13.69
C THR A 134 3.99 6.94 -12.39
N LEU A 135 4.11 5.97 -11.48
CA LEU A 135 3.53 6.01 -10.15
C LEU A 135 4.60 6.37 -9.14
N PHE A 136 4.32 7.33 -8.27
CA PHE A 136 5.21 7.76 -7.21
C PHE A 136 4.59 7.48 -5.85
N PHE A 137 5.38 6.91 -4.94
CA PHE A 137 4.99 6.64 -3.56
C PHE A 137 6.01 7.25 -2.61
N GLY A 138 5.54 8.13 -1.73
CA GLY A 138 6.36 8.80 -0.72
C GLY A 138 6.36 8.05 0.60
N GLY A 139 7.52 7.97 1.23
CA GLY A 139 7.71 7.37 2.54
C GLY A 139 8.67 8.17 3.41
N ILE A 140 8.99 7.63 4.59
CA ILE A 140 9.75 8.34 5.64
C ILE A 140 11.11 8.85 5.15
N ASN A 141 11.79 8.08 4.29
CA ASN A 141 13.16 8.34 3.87
C ASN A 141 13.34 8.47 2.35
N GLY A 142 12.26 8.77 1.62
CA GLY A 142 12.37 8.99 0.18
C GLY A 142 11.11 8.69 -0.62
N VAL A 143 11.29 8.55 -1.93
CA VAL A 143 10.22 8.30 -2.89
C VAL A 143 10.60 7.10 -3.75
N VAL A 144 9.63 6.23 -4.02
CA VAL A 144 9.74 5.15 -5.00
C VAL A 144 8.95 5.54 -6.24
N ALA A 145 9.56 5.40 -7.41
CA ALA A 145 8.91 5.52 -8.70
C ALA A 145 8.72 4.13 -9.32
N ILE A 146 7.54 3.89 -9.88
CA ILE A 146 7.22 2.68 -10.64
C ILE A 146 6.86 3.11 -12.04
N ARG A 147 7.61 2.65 -13.02
CA ARG A 147 7.32 2.90 -14.44
C ARG A 147 6.10 2.12 -14.91
N ALA A 148 5.51 2.54 -15.99
CA ALA A 148 4.37 1.85 -16.61
C ALA A 148 4.65 0.39 -16.99
N ASP A 149 5.92 -0.01 -17.15
CA ASP A 149 6.34 -1.40 -17.37
C ASP A 149 6.34 -2.26 -16.09
N GLY A 150 5.94 -1.68 -14.97
CA GLY A 150 5.77 -2.37 -13.68
C GLY A 150 7.04 -2.67 -12.92
N ARG A 151 8.17 -2.05 -13.29
CA ARG A 151 9.42 -2.22 -12.54
C ARG A 151 9.60 -1.10 -11.52
N PRO A 152 9.80 -1.42 -10.22
CA PRO A 152 10.17 -0.40 -9.24
C PRO A 152 11.54 0.18 -9.62
N GLU A 153 11.61 1.49 -9.82
CA GLU A 153 12.86 2.20 -10.00
C GLU A 153 13.18 3.00 -8.74
N GLN A 154 14.35 2.80 -8.20
CA GLN A 154 14.82 3.59 -7.07
C GLN A 154 15.50 4.85 -7.57
N LEU A 155 14.97 6.01 -7.23
CA LEU A 155 15.52 7.31 -7.60
C LEU A 155 16.75 7.69 -6.78
N TYR A 156 16.92 7.14 -5.57
CA TYR A 156 18.07 7.44 -4.71
C TYR A 156 18.38 6.29 -3.76
N MET A 157 19.66 5.95 -3.70
CA MET A 157 20.24 4.94 -2.81
C MET A 157 21.34 5.59 -1.98
N PRO A 158 21.09 6.02 -0.73
CA PRO A 158 22.19 6.39 0.14
C PRO A 158 23.08 5.16 0.38
N PRO A 159 24.39 5.28 0.24
CA PRO A 159 25.30 4.19 0.58
C PRO A 159 25.23 3.96 2.10
N VAL A 160 25.07 2.70 2.51
CA VAL A 160 25.15 2.30 3.91
C VAL A 160 26.55 1.78 4.19
N TYR A 161 27.23 2.37 5.13
CA TYR A 161 28.52 1.94 5.62
C TYR A 161 28.39 1.45 7.06
N PHE A 162 28.97 0.29 7.35
CA PHE A 162 29.21 -0.12 8.73
C PHE A 162 30.49 0.56 9.20
N ASP A 163 30.37 1.50 10.11
CA ASP A 163 31.51 2.24 10.66
C ASP A 163 32.16 1.44 11.82
N LYS A 164 31.29 0.82 12.66
CA LYS A 164 31.77 0.09 13.84
C LYS A 164 30.92 -1.12 14.11
N LEU A 165 31.56 -2.22 14.52
CA LEU A 165 30.91 -3.40 15.10
C LEU A 165 31.29 -3.47 16.59
N SER A 166 30.29 -3.54 17.47
CA SER A 166 30.52 -3.77 18.89
C SER A 166 29.71 -4.99 19.34
N ILE A 167 30.37 -5.94 20.01
CA ILE A 167 29.73 -7.12 20.60
C ILE A 167 30.01 -7.09 22.10
N PHE A 168 28.98 -7.05 22.94
CA PHE A 168 29.07 -6.92 24.39
C PHE A 168 29.94 -5.75 24.90
N GLY A 169 29.98 -4.63 24.13
CA GLY A 169 30.74 -3.44 24.49
C GLY A 169 32.19 -3.41 23.97
N GLU A 170 32.70 -4.50 23.41
CA GLU A 170 33.99 -4.54 22.76
C GLU A 170 33.90 -4.19 21.28
N GLN A 171 34.79 -3.32 20.80
CA GLN A 171 34.83 -2.89 19.40
C GLN A 171 35.67 -3.87 18.58
N TYR A 172 35.14 -4.29 17.44
CA TYR A 172 35.79 -5.16 16.47
C TYR A 172 36.06 -4.44 15.18
N ASN A 173 37.25 -4.64 14.63
CA ASN A 173 37.63 -4.07 13.32
C ASN A 173 37.06 -4.96 12.20
N LEU A 174 36.17 -4.40 11.37
CA LEU A 174 35.52 -5.14 10.29
C LEU A 174 36.52 -5.73 9.26
N GLY A 175 37.73 -5.14 9.14
CA GLY A 175 38.78 -5.66 8.25
C GLY A 175 39.34 -7.05 8.66
N GLU A 176 39.23 -7.45 9.90
CA GLU A 176 39.73 -8.75 10.36
C GLU A 176 38.77 -9.92 10.10
N PHE A 177 37.47 -9.64 9.90
CA PHE A 177 36.43 -10.66 9.61
C PHE A 177 36.34 -11.03 8.11
N LEU A 178 36.84 -10.20 7.21
CA LEU A 178 36.74 -10.42 5.76
C LEU A 178 37.93 -11.17 5.18
N THR A 179 38.91 -11.58 6.01
CA THR A 179 40.15 -12.27 5.59
C THR A 179 40.25 -13.72 6.06
N ARG A 180 39.13 -14.35 6.47
CA ARG A 180 39.12 -15.81 6.80
C ARG A 180 38.15 -16.59 5.94
#